data_7f1eff95457577f55b682dd0c1323978
#
_entry.id   7f1eff95457577f55b682dd0c1323978
#
_cell.length_a   1.000
_cell.length_b   1.000
_cell.length_c   1.000
_cell.angle_alpha   90.00
_cell.angle_beta   90.00
_cell.angle_gamma   90.00
#
_symmetry.space_group_name_H-M   'P 1'
#
loop_
_entity.id
_entity.type
_entity.pdbx_description
1 polymer ?
#
loop_
_entity_poly.entity_id
_entity_poly.type
_entity_poly.pdbx_seq_one_letter_code
_entity_poly.pdbx_strand_id
1 'polypeptide(L)'
;VVDLAAGTGKLTRLLLPTGARVVAVEPVAAMRETLARVVPDAEILEGTAAAMPLPDGSADAVTVAQAFHWFSTAEALAEIHRVLRADGRLALVWNRRDLNAPVQAALDEMISRHRGDVPTHRSGRWKSAFETTDLFGPLEEHLVPYHQELDRLTLVDRVMSTSVMAALPDAERRRAVADVEAVAARHPEPIRIDYTTQVYVCRRR
;
A
#
# COMPACT_ATOMS: atom_id res chain seq x y z
N VAL A 1 11.96 -5.98 10.81
CA VAL A 1 10.91 -5.10 10.25
C VAL A 1 9.66 -5.91 10.01
N VAL A 2 8.49 -5.38 10.37
CA VAL A 2 7.18 -5.97 10.05
C VAL A 2 6.59 -5.22 8.86
N ASP A 3 6.19 -5.93 7.82
CA ASP A 3 5.36 -5.40 6.72
C ASP A 3 3.91 -5.79 7.00
N LEU A 4 3.13 -4.88 7.56
CA LEU A 4 1.75 -5.10 7.97
C LEU A 4 0.77 -4.82 6.84
N ALA A 5 -0.18 -5.73 6.63
CA ALA A 5 -1.06 -5.77 5.46
C ALA A 5 -0.24 -5.85 4.15
N ALA A 6 0.69 -6.81 4.14
CA ALA A 6 1.70 -6.97 3.09
C ALA A 6 1.11 -7.26 1.71
N GLY A 7 -0.15 -7.71 1.65
CA GLY A 7 -0.83 -8.06 0.41
C GLY A 7 -0.08 -9.14 -0.36
N THR A 8 0.24 -8.87 -1.61
CA THR A 8 1.01 -9.80 -2.47
C THR A 8 2.53 -9.55 -2.42
N GLY A 9 3.03 -8.84 -1.40
CA GLY A 9 4.47 -8.66 -1.15
C GLY A 9 5.15 -7.54 -1.95
N LYS A 10 4.41 -6.57 -2.46
CA LYS A 10 5.00 -5.48 -3.26
C LYS A 10 6.01 -4.63 -2.47
N LEU A 11 5.77 -4.38 -1.18
CA LEU A 11 6.74 -3.71 -0.32
C LEU A 11 7.73 -4.73 0.27
N THR A 12 7.26 -5.89 0.71
CA THR A 12 8.09 -6.94 1.32
C THR A 12 9.34 -7.24 0.50
N ARG A 13 9.20 -7.45 -0.83
CA ARG A 13 10.32 -7.71 -1.73
C ARG A 13 11.34 -6.57 -1.82
N LEU A 14 10.94 -5.33 -1.52
CA LEU A 14 11.82 -4.16 -1.52
C LEU A 14 12.52 -3.97 -0.17
N LEU A 15 12.00 -4.55 0.89
CA LEU A 15 12.59 -4.51 2.22
C LEU A 15 13.70 -5.55 2.40
N LEU A 16 13.57 -6.74 1.80
CA LEU A 16 14.58 -7.82 1.93
C LEU A 16 16.00 -7.40 1.53
N PRO A 17 16.23 -6.70 0.39
CA PRO A 17 17.58 -6.28 -0.01
C PRO A 17 18.24 -5.30 0.95
N THR A 18 17.51 -4.73 1.90
CA THR A 18 18.08 -3.85 2.93
C THR A 18 18.90 -4.60 3.99
N GLY A 19 18.86 -5.93 3.97
CA GLY A 19 19.48 -6.79 4.99
C GLY A 19 18.66 -6.91 6.27
N ALA A 20 17.48 -6.31 6.36
CA ALA A 20 16.59 -6.45 7.51
C ALA A 20 15.90 -7.82 7.49
N ARG A 21 15.72 -8.45 8.68
CA ARG A 21 14.78 -9.54 8.82
C ARG A 21 13.37 -8.99 8.63
N VAL A 22 12.66 -9.47 7.62
CA VAL A 22 11.32 -9.00 7.28
C VAL A 22 10.29 -10.08 7.62
N VAL A 23 9.28 -9.70 8.38
CA VAL A 23 8.09 -10.50 8.69
C VAL A 23 6.90 -9.83 8.02
N ALA A 24 6.25 -10.52 7.11
CA ALA A 24 5.05 -10.05 6.42
C ALA A 24 3.81 -10.57 7.14
N VAL A 25 2.90 -9.66 7.52
CA VAL A 25 1.63 -10.00 8.18
C VAL A 25 0.48 -9.65 7.24
N GLU A 26 -0.34 -10.65 6.87
CA GLU A 26 -1.44 -10.47 5.92
C GLU A 26 -2.63 -11.36 6.30
N PRO A 27 -3.85 -10.84 6.46
CA PRO A 27 -5.02 -11.64 6.84
C PRO A 27 -5.60 -12.49 5.70
N VAL A 28 -5.44 -12.08 4.42
CA VAL A 28 -6.12 -12.72 3.29
C VAL A 28 -5.29 -13.89 2.75
N ALA A 29 -5.80 -15.12 2.86
CA ALA A 29 -5.11 -16.35 2.46
C ALA A 29 -4.59 -16.32 1.02
N ALA A 30 -5.43 -15.92 0.05
CA ALA A 30 -5.03 -15.85 -1.36
C ALA A 30 -3.89 -14.83 -1.63
N MET A 31 -3.82 -13.75 -0.82
CA MET A 31 -2.71 -12.81 -0.88
C MET A 31 -1.45 -13.42 -0.29
N ARG A 32 -1.53 -14.12 0.85
CA ARG A 32 -0.40 -14.84 1.46
C ARG A 32 0.17 -15.90 0.52
N GLU A 33 -0.68 -16.67 -0.17
CA GLU A 33 -0.24 -17.67 -1.16
C GLU A 33 0.54 -17.00 -2.32
N THR A 34 0.06 -15.85 -2.79
CA THR A 34 0.77 -15.10 -3.82
C THR A 34 2.08 -14.52 -3.30
N LEU A 35 2.07 -13.97 -2.09
CA LEU A 35 3.25 -13.45 -1.40
C LEU A 35 4.33 -14.54 -1.27
N ALA A 36 3.96 -15.75 -0.82
CA ALA A 36 4.89 -16.86 -0.67
C ALA A 36 5.56 -17.29 -1.99
N ARG A 37 4.85 -17.19 -3.11
CA ARG A 37 5.42 -17.47 -4.43
C ARG A 37 6.35 -16.36 -4.93
N VAL A 38 6.02 -15.11 -4.64
CA VAL A 38 6.74 -13.93 -5.16
C VAL A 38 7.94 -13.57 -4.28
N VAL A 39 7.86 -13.86 -2.98
CA VAL A 39 8.89 -13.51 -1.99
C VAL A 39 9.14 -14.72 -1.07
N PRO A 40 9.72 -15.81 -1.60
CA PRO A 40 9.87 -17.08 -0.85
C PRO A 40 10.77 -16.96 0.40
N ASP A 41 11.65 -15.96 0.43
CA ASP A 41 12.57 -15.74 1.56
C ASP A 41 11.96 -14.92 2.70
N ALA A 42 10.71 -14.45 2.57
CA ALA A 42 10.02 -13.72 3.64
C ALA A 42 9.36 -14.68 4.64
N GLU A 43 9.45 -14.35 5.92
CA GLU A 43 8.61 -14.97 6.94
C GLU A 43 7.19 -14.40 6.81
N ILE A 44 6.18 -15.27 6.59
CA ILE A 44 4.81 -14.86 6.31
C ILE A 44 3.90 -15.39 7.42
N LEU A 45 3.16 -14.49 8.04
CA LEU A 45 2.24 -14.81 9.14
C LEU A 45 0.81 -14.39 8.79
N GLU A 46 -0.15 -15.20 9.24
CA GLU A 46 -1.55 -14.81 9.25
C GLU A 46 -1.82 -13.90 10.44
N GLY A 47 -2.36 -12.70 10.19
CA GLY A 47 -2.67 -11.75 11.25
C GLY A 47 -3.36 -10.52 10.72
N THR A 48 -3.94 -9.74 11.62
CA THR A 48 -4.62 -8.48 11.33
C THR A 48 -3.87 -7.32 11.98
N ALA A 49 -4.26 -6.09 11.63
CA ALA A 49 -3.70 -4.90 12.26
C ALA A 49 -4.06 -4.76 13.75
N ALA A 50 -5.12 -5.43 14.20
CA ALA A 50 -5.56 -5.47 15.60
C ALA A 50 -5.04 -6.69 16.38
N ALA A 51 -4.44 -7.68 15.69
CA ALA A 51 -3.92 -8.91 16.30
C ALA A 51 -2.80 -9.49 15.43
N MET A 52 -1.57 -9.08 15.69
CA MET A 52 -0.38 -9.63 15.04
C MET A 52 0.18 -10.79 15.88
N PRO A 53 0.49 -11.95 15.27
CA PRO A 53 1.07 -13.10 16.01
C PRO A 53 2.57 -12.89 16.28
N LEU A 54 2.90 -11.79 16.91
CA LEU A 54 4.26 -11.34 17.21
C LEU A 54 4.39 -10.97 18.70
N PRO A 55 5.54 -11.23 19.33
CA PRO A 55 5.78 -10.83 20.72
C PRO A 55 5.82 -9.30 20.87
N ASP A 56 5.58 -8.85 22.10
CA ASP A 56 5.75 -7.46 22.49
C ASP A 56 7.20 -7.01 22.25
N GLY A 57 7.38 -5.81 21.72
CA GLY A 57 8.69 -5.21 21.53
C GLY A 57 9.63 -5.98 20.60
N SER A 58 9.10 -6.77 19.66
CA SER A 58 9.87 -7.63 18.76
C SER A 58 10.32 -6.97 17.45
N ALA A 59 9.78 -5.81 17.11
CA ALA A 59 10.04 -5.14 15.84
C ALA A 59 10.75 -3.78 16.01
N ASP A 60 11.78 -3.53 15.20
CA ASP A 60 12.43 -2.22 15.09
C ASP A 60 11.58 -1.22 14.33
N ALA A 61 10.84 -1.72 13.35
CA ALA A 61 9.93 -0.93 12.55
C ALA A 61 8.72 -1.75 12.11
N VAL A 62 7.57 -1.08 12.00
CA VAL A 62 6.39 -1.57 11.31
C VAL A 62 6.15 -0.67 10.10
N THR A 63 5.98 -1.27 8.93
CA THR A 63 5.65 -0.59 7.68
C THR A 63 4.24 -0.96 7.24
N VAL A 64 3.49 0.00 6.74
CA VAL A 64 2.15 -0.21 6.16
C VAL A 64 2.10 0.48 4.81
N ALA A 65 2.08 -0.28 3.72
CA ALA A 65 2.01 0.29 2.38
C ALA A 65 0.60 0.20 1.79
N GLN A 66 0.05 1.32 1.35
CA GLN A 66 -1.24 1.44 0.65
C GLN A 66 -2.46 0.93 1.44
N ALA A 67 -2.34 0.67 2.75
CA ALA A 67 -3.35 -0.07 3.48
C ALA A 67 -3.90 0.63 4.73
N PHE A 68 -3.15 1.46 5.43
CA PHE A 68 -3.53 1.97 6.76
C PHE A 68 -4.91 2.64 6.80
N HIS A 69 -5.35 3.28 5.72
CA HIS A 69 -6.67 3.91 5.64
C HIS A 69 -7.87 2.92 5.72
N TRP A 70 -7.62 1.61 5.61
CA TRP A 70 -8.62 0.57 5.79
C TRP A 70 -8.87 0.21 7.26
N PHE A 71 -7.86 0.41 8.11
CA PHE A 71 -7.87 0.00 9.52
C PHE A 71 -7.26 1.07 10.45
N SER A 72 -7.45 2.35 10.12
CA SER A 72 -6.96 3.48 10.91
C SER A 72 -7.77 3.65 12.20
N THR A 73 -7.56 2.76 13.17
CA THR A 73 -8.25 2.70 14.46
C THR A 73 -7.26 2.79 15.63
N ALA A 74 -7.76 3.15 16.81
CA ALA A 74 -6.96 3.15 18.03
C ALA A 74 -6.43 1.75 18.39
N GLU A 75 -7.22 0.70 18.11
CA GLU A 75 -6.82 -0.70 18.36
C GLU A 75 -5.64 -1.10 17.47
N ALA A 76 -5.68 -0.76 16.18
CA ALA A 76 -4.57 -1.03 15.28
C ALA A 76 -3.29 -0.29 15.70
N LEU A 77 -3.42 0.98 16.13
CA LEU A 77 -2.26 1.73 16.66
C LEU A 77 -1.73 1.14 17.96
N ALA A 78 -2.61 0.68 18.86
CA ALA A 78 -2.20 0.02 20.10
C ALA A 78 -1.44 -1.29 19.82
N GLU A 79 -1.91 -2.08 18.86
CA GLU A 79 -1.26 -3.33 18.47
C GLU A 79 0.09 -3.09 17.77
N ILE A 80 0.18 -2.11 16.87
CA ILE A 80 1.44 -1.69 16.26
C ILE A 80 2.42 -1.22 17.35
N HIS A 81 1.94 -0.42 18.31
CA HIS A 81 2.74 0.03 19.43
C HIS A 81 3.24 -1.15 20.31
N ARG A 82 2.39 -2.15 20.58
CA ARG A 82 2.78 -3.34 21.36
C ARG A 82 3.94 -4.08 20.71
N VAL A 83 3.87 -4.29 19.38
CA VAL A 83 4.88 -5.05 18.61
C VAL A 83 6.18 -4.27 18.44
N LEU A 84 6.14 -2.95 18.35
CA LEU A 84 7.33 -2.13 18.24
C LEU A 84 8.13 -2.16 19.55
N ARG A 85 9.46 -2.28 19.47
CA ARG A 85 10.35 -2.07 20.61
C ARG A 85 10.40 -0.60 21.02
N ALA A 86 10.97 -0.31 22.17
CA ALA A 86 11.29 1.06 22.58
C ALA A 86 12.10 1.76 21.46
N ASP A 87 11.75 3.01 21.14
CA ASP A 87 12.30 3.78 20.01
C ASP A 87 12.01 3.22 18.61
N GLY A 88 11.18 2.17 18.51
CA GLY A 88 10.71 1.64 17.23
C GLY A 88 9.92 2.65 16.42
N ARG A 89 9.79 2.42 15.12
CA ARG A 89 9.16 3.36 14.20
C ARG A 89 8.00 2.73 13.42
N LEU A 90 6.93 3.50 13.25
CA LEU A 90 5.88 3.21 12.29
C LEU A 90 6.11 4.04 11.03
N ALA A 91 6.07 3.39 9.86
CA ALA A 91 6.14 4.05 8.55
C ALA A 91 4.89 3.71 7.72
N LEU A 92 4.16 4.74 7.32
CA LEU A 92 3.00 4.62 6.45
C LEU A 92 3.37 5.11 5.05
N VAL A 93 3.10 4.30 4.02
CA VAL A 93 3.60 4.56 2.66
C VAL A 93 2.45 4.55 1.65
N TRP A 94 2.37 5.60 0.84
CA TRP A 94 1.45 5.67 -0.30
C TRP A 94 2.13 6.20 -1.55
N ASN A 95 1.81 5.60 -2.68
CA ASN A 95 2.16 6.11 -4.00
C ASN A 95 1.00 6.97 -4.53
N ARG A 96 1.22 8.26 -4.59
CA ARG A 96 0.26 9.22 -5.16
C ARG A 96 0.53 9.40 -6.64
N ARG A 97 -0.51 9.27 -7.46
CA ARG A 97 -0.43 9.62 -8.89
C ARG A 97 -0.25 11.12 -9.06
N ASP A 98 0.58 11.52 -10.02
CA ASP A 98 0.62 12.91 -10.45
C ASP A 98 -0.54 13.16 -11.43
N LEU A 99 -1.58 13.82 -10.96
CA LEU A 99 -2.77 14.12 -11.76
C LEU A 99 -2.57 15.30 -12.74
N ASN A 100 -1.41 15.97 -12.72
CA ASN A 100 -1.08 16.94 -13.77
C ASN A 100 -0.65 16.23 -15.06
N ALA A 101 -0.23 14.97 -14.99
CA ALA A 101 0.05 14.14 -16.15
C ALA A 101 -1.27 13.64 -16.78
N PRO A 102 -1.55 13.94 -18.07
CA PRO A 102 -2.83 13.61 -18.72
C PRO A 102 -3.20 12.12 -18.65
N VAL A 103 -2.22 11.22 -18.82
CA VAL A 103 -2.43 9.77 -18.70
C VAL A 103 -2.87 9.38 -17.28
N GLN A 104 -2.24 9.95 -16.26
CA GLN A 104 -2.57 9.66 -14.87
C GLN A 104 -3.95 10.22 -14.47
N ALA A 105 -4.30 11.40 -14.97
CA ALA A 105 -5.62 12.00 -14.75
C ALA A 105 -6.72 11.11 -15.35
N ALA A 106 -6.57 10.67 -16.61
CA ALA A 106 -7.52 9.80 -17.28
C ALA A 106 -7.69 8.45 -16.56
N LEU A 107 -6.59 7.83 -16.13
CA LEU A 107 -6.62 6.57 -15.37
C LEU A 107 -7.25 6.75 -14.00
N ASP A 108 -6.98 7.85 -13.32
CA ASP A 108 -7.57 8.12 -11.99
C ASP A 108 -9.07 8.40 -12.07
N GLU A 109 -9.52 9.11 -13.09
CA GLU A 109 -10.95 9.32 -13.36
C GLU A 109 -11.67 7.99 -13.59
N MET A 110 -11.11 7.12 -14.43
CA MET A 110 -11.66 5.79 -14.70
C MET A 110 -11.75 4.93 -13.44
N ILE A 111 -10.68 4.85 -12.66
CA ILE A 111 -10.66 4.08 -11.39
C ILE A 111 -11.67 4.66 -10.40
N SER A 112 -11.81 5.98 -10.36
CA SER A 112 -12.71 6.67 -9.44
C SER A 112 -14.18 6.39 -9.70
N ARG A 113 -14.58 6.13 -10.95
CA ARG A 113 -15.96 5.70 -11.28
C ARG A 113 -16.35 4.38 -10.62
N HIS A 114 -15.38 3.50 -10.39
CA HIS A 114 -15.60 2.18 -9.77
C HIS A 114 -15.35 2.18 -8.26
N ARG A 115 -14.89 3.30 -7.67
CA ARG A 115 -14.46 3.34 -6.27
C ARG A 115 -15.63 3.40 -5.28
N GLY A 116 -16.74 4.05 -5.64
CA GLY A 116 -17.82 4.34 -4.69
C GLY A 116 -17.33 5.09 -3.45
N ASP A 117 -17.88 4.73 -2.29
CA ASP A 117 -17.54 5.33 -0.98
C ASP A 117 -16.36 4.66 -0.27
N VAL A 118 -15.54 3.92 -1.00
CA VAL A 118 -14.36 3.23 -0.45
C VAL A 118 -13.38 4.25 0.17
N PRO A 119 -12.93 4.02 1.42
CA PRO A 119 -11.96 4.90 2.07
C PRO A 119 -10.69 5.08 1.23
N THR A 120 -10.16 6.28 1.20
CA THR A 120 -8.91 6.58 0.51
C THR A 120 -7.96 7.34 1.43
N HIS A 121 -6.66 7.15 1.22
CA HIS A 121 -5.65 7.92 1.94
C HIS A 121 -5.73 9.43 1.63
N ARG A 122 -6.20 9.81 0.43
CA ARG A 122 -6.35 11.22 -0.01
C ARG A 122 -7.31 12.02 0.86
N SER A 123 -8.30 11.36 1.48
CA SER A 123 -9.23 12.03 2.39
C SER A 123 -8.56 12.58 3.65
N GLY A 124 -7.39 12.09 4.00
CA GLY A 124 -6.68 12.43 5.23
C GLY A 124 -7.34 11.90 6.52
N ARG A 125 -8.52 11.28 6.44
CA ARG A 125 -9.28 10.79 7.61
C ARG A 125 -8.49 9.82 8.48
N TRP A 126 -7.59 9.06 7.89
CA TRP A 126 -6.74 8.11 8.63
C TRP A 126 -5.85 8.79 9.69
N LYS A 127 -5.58 10.09 9.56
CA LYS A 127 -4.78 10.85 10.53
C LYS A 127 -5.49 11.01 11.86
N SER A 128 -6.84 11.04 11.87
CA SER A 128 -7.61 11.20 13.11
C SER A 128 -7.37 10.08 14.12
N ALA A 129 -6.94 8.88 13.69
CA ALA A 129 -6.58 7.81 14.60
C ALA A 129 -5.38 8.20 15.50
N PHE A 130 -4.45 9.01 14.99
CA PHE A 130 -3.31 9.51 15.78
C PHE A 130 -3.70 10.64 16.75
N GLU A 131 -4.81 11.33 16.50
CA GLU A 131 -5.32 12.40 17.38
C GLU A 131 -5.98 11.81 18.64
N THR A 132 -6.33 10.54 18.61
CA THR A 132 -7.00 9.83 19.73
C THR A 132 -6.04 9.12 20.68
N THR A 133 -4.72 9.20 20.45
CA THR A 133 -3.73 8.46 21.23
C THR A 133 -2.41 9.21 21.37
N ASP A 134 -1.73 9.02 22.50
CA ASP A 134 -0.38 9.52 22.77
C ASP A 134 0.72 8.46 22.54
N LEU A 135 0.36 7.30 21.96
CA LEU A 135 1.28 6.17 21.74
C LEU A 135 2.44 6.48 20.79
N PHE A 136 2.25 7.46 19.91
CA PHE A 136 3.23 7.84 18.90
C PHE A 136 3.59 9.33 18.97
N GLY A 137 4.80 9.64 18.55
CA GLY A 137 5.22 11.01 18.30
C GLY A 137 4.56 11.61 17.05
N PRO A 138 4.90 12.86 16.69
CA PRO A 138 4.36 13.50 15.51
C PRO A 138 4.72 12.73 14.24
N LEU A 139 3.81 12.80 13.25
CA LEU A 139 4.04 12.25 11.92
C LEU A 139 4.96 13.17 11.12
N GLU A 140 6.13 12.69 10.75
CA GLU A 140 7.06 13.35 9.83
C GLU A 140 6.75 12.90 8.42
N GLU A 141 6.50 13.85 7.50
CA GLU A 141 6.16 13.56 6.11
C GLU A 141 7.39 13.70 5.21
N HIS A 142 7.60 12.70 4.36
CA HIS A 142 8.63 12.69 3.33
C HIS A 142 8.00 12.42 1.96
N LEU A 143 8.42 13.18 0.95
CA LEU A 143 7.93 13.06 -0.42
C LEU A 143 9.09 12.67 -1.34
N VAL A 144 8.93 11.55 -2.04
CA VAL A 144 9.93 11.04 -2.98
C VAL A 144 9.29 10.89 -4.36
N PRO A 145 9.61 11.79 -5.31
CA PRO A 145 9.11 11.65 -6.67
C PRO A 145 9.79 10.48 -7.37
N TYR A 146 9.04 9.74 -8.16
CA TYR A 146 9.56 8.71 -9.05
C TYR A 146 8.64 8.51 -10.25
N HIS A 147 9.13 7.83 -11.28
CA HIS A 147 8.32 7.46 -12.43
C HIS A 147 8.53 6.00 -12.81
N GLN A 148 7.61 5.48 -13.57
CA GLN A 148 7.69 4.19 -14.25
C GLN A 148 7.51 4.41 -15.75
N GLU A 149 8.27 3.68 -16.55
CA GLU A 149 8.08 3.59 -17.98
C GLU A 149 7.51 2.20 -18.30
N LEU A 150 6.33 2.17 -18.88
CA LEU A 150 5.56 0.95 -19.08
C LEU A 150 5.17 0.82 -20.57
N ASP A 151 5.14 -0.39 -21.07
CA ASP A 151 4.39 -0.71 -22.27
C ASP A 151 2.88 -0.76 -21.98
N ARG A 152 2.07 -0.88 -23.01
CA ARG A 152 0.61 -0.90 -22.89
C ARG A 152 0.09 -2.05 -22.05
N LEU A 153 0.65 -3.24 -22.22
CA LEU A 153 0.22 -4.44 -21.49
C LEU A 153 0.52 -4.29 -19.99
N THR A 154 1.73 -3.87 -19.65
CA THR A 154 2.15 -3.63 -18.27
C THR A 154 1.33 -2.51 -17.62
N LEU A 155 0.94 -1.47 -18.38
CA LEU A 155 0.05 -0.43 -17.87
C LEU A 155 -1.34 -0.99 -17.53
N VAL A 156 -1.92 -1.83 -18.38
CA VAL A 156 -3.19 -2.52 -18.12
C VAL A 156 -3.08 -3.34 -16.84
N ASP A 157 -2.06 -4.20 -16.72
CA ASP A 157 -1.84 -5.03 -15.54
C ASP A 157 -1.66 -4.18 -14.28
N ARG A 158 -0.91 -3.08 -14.39
CA ARG A 158 -0.69 -2.14 -13.28
C ARG A 158 -1.99 -1.51 -12.78
N VAL A 159 -2.87 -1.10 -13.68
CA VAL A 159 -4.17 -0.50 -13.34
C VAL A 159 -5.10 -1.57 -12.76
N MET A 160 -5.24 -2.71 -13.44
CA MET A 160 -6.12 -3.80 -13.05
C MET A 160 -5.69 -4.50 -11.75
N SER A 161 -4.43 -4.33 -11.32
CA SER A 161 -3.93 -4.82 -10.01
C SER A 161 -4.29 -3.92 -8.82
N THR A 162 -4.96 -2.78 -9.02
CA THR A 162 -5.44 -1.96 -7.91
C THR A 162 -6.65 -2.62 -7.26
N SER A 163 -6.82 -2.47 -5.93
CA SER A 163 -7.87 -3.17 -5.16
C SER A 163 -9.27 -2.99 -5.73
N VAL A 164 -9.61 -1.77 -6.15
CA VAL A 164 -10.91 -1.44 -6.76
C VAL A 164 -11.11 -2.20 -8.09
N MET A 165 -10.11 -2.18 -8.97
CA MET A 165 -10.21 -2.82 -10.29
C MET A 165 -10.12 -4.34 -10.21
N ALA A 166 -9.35 -4.86 -9.26
CA ALA A 166 -9.22 -6.31 -9.03
C ALA A 166 -10.52 -6.93 -8.51
N ALA A 167 -11.35 -6.17 -7.81
CA ALA A 167 -12.63 -6.61 -7.25
C ALA A 167 -13.80 -6.54 -8.25
N LEU A 168 -13.60 -6.03 -9.47
CA LEU A 168 -14.65 -5.90 -10.48
C LEU A 168 -15.19 -7.27 -10.93
N PRO A 169 -16.51 -7.40 -11.13
CA PRO A 169 -17.09 -8.55 -11.82
C PRO A 169 -16.52 -8.70 -13.25
N ASP A 170 -16.49 -9.92 -13.77
CA ASP A 170 -15.84 -10.24 -15.04
C ASP A 170 -16.29 -9.35 -16.22
N ALA A 171 -17.58 -9.04 -16.32
CA ALA A 171 -18.10 -8.21 -17.39
C ALA A 171 -17.60 -6.76 -17.30
N GLU A 172 -17.58 -6.19 -16.10
CA GLU A 172 -17.06 -4.84 -15.84
C GLU A 172 -15.54 -4.81 -15.99
N ARG A 173 -14.85 -5.86 -15.51
CA ARG A 173 -13.41 -6.01 -15.67
C ARG A 173 -12.98 -5.98 -17.13
N ARG A 174 -13.69 -6.70 -18.02
CA ARG A 174 -13.39 -6.67 -19.49
C ARG A 174 -13.58 -5.27 -20.08
N ARG A 175 -14.62 -4.53 -19.66
CA ARG A 175 -14.85 -3.14 -20.12
C ARG A 175 -13.73 -2.22 -19.62
N ALA A 176 -13.37 -2.35 -18.34
CA ALA A 176 -12.30 -1.56 -17.74
C ALA A 176 -10.93 -1.81 -18.42
N VAL A 177 -10.62 -3.05 -18.81
CA VAL A 177 -9.42 -3.36 -19.61
C VAL A 177 -9.43 -2.61 -20.91
N ALA A 178 -10.55 -2.65 -21.67
CA ALA A 178 -10.67 -1.93 -22.95
C ALA A 178 -10.54 -0.41 -22.78
N ASP A 179 -11.07 0.15 -21.68
CA ASP A 179 -10.95 1.57 -21.38
C ASP A 179 -9.49 1.96 -21.09
N VAL A 180 -8.75 1.13 -20.33
CA VAL A 180 -7.30 1.34 -20.07
C VAL A 180 -6.51 1.26 -21.37
N GLU A 181 -6.79 0.27 -22.22
CA GLU A 181 -6.16 0.13 -23.55
C GLU A 181 -6.41 1.35 -24.43
N ALA A 182 -7.64 1.88 -24.42
CA ALA A 182 -7.99 3.09 -25.16
C ALA A 182 -7.24 4.33 -24.65
N VAL A 183 -7.02 4.44 -23.32
CA VAL A 183 -6.17 5.50 -22.76
C VAL A 183 -4.73 5.29 -23.20
N ALA A 184 -4.19 4.08 -23.05
CA ALA A 184 -2.82 3.74 -23.42
C ALA A 184 -2.50 4.02 -24.88
N ALA A 185 -3.45 3.71 -25.79
CA ALA A 185 -3.28 3.91 -27.23
C ALA A 185 -3.08 5.37 -27.66
N ARG A 186 -3.45 6.34 -26.81
CA ARG A 186 -3.27 7.78 -27.08
C ARG A 186 -1.89 8.30 -26.71
N HIS A 187 -1.04 7.45 -26.12
CA HIS A 187 0.30 7.82 -25.64
C HIS A 187 1.38 7.01 -26.38
N PRO A 188 2.53 7.62 -26.67
CA PRO A 188 3.66 6.87 -27.23
C PRO A 188 4.24 5.91 -26.18
N GLU A 189 4.83 4.80 -26.62
CA GLU A 189 5.59 3.89 -25.77
C GLU A 189 7.08 4.26 -25.74
N PRO A 190 7.75 4.14 -24.59
CA PRO A 190 7.19 3.74 -23.30
C PRO A 190 6.29 4.81 -22.69
N ILE A 191 5.18 4.39 -22.06
CA ILE A 191 4.26 5.30 -21.39
C ILE A 191 4.82 5.66 -20.04
N ARG A 192 5.11 6.93 -19.82
CA ARG A 192 5.61 7.44 -18.55
C ARG A 192 4.48 7.69 -17.57
N ILE A 193 4.61 7.12 -16.39
CA ILE A 193 3.66 7.25 -15.26
C ILE A 193 4.39 7.85 -14.06
N ASP A 194 4.06 9.09 -13.74
CA ASP A 194 4.70 9.84 -12.64
C ASP A 194 3.95 9.64 -11.32
N TYR A 195 4.72 9.46 -10.25
CA TYR A 195 4.24 9.29 -8.88
C TYR A 195 5.04 10.13 -7.90
N THR A 196 4.43 10.38 -6.76
CA THR A 196 5.13 10.78 -5.55
C THR A 196 4.87 9.74 -4.47
N THR A 197 5.91 9.06 -4.00
CA THR A 197 5.81 8.23 -2.80
C THR A 197 5.77 9.16 -1.60
N GLN A 198 4.66 9.08 -0.87
CA GLN A 198 4.42 9.83 0.36
C GLN A 198 4.63 8.88 1.53
N VAL A 199 5.59 9.20 2.38
CA VAL A 199 5.94 8.41 3.56
C VAL A 199 5.71 9.25 4.80
N TYR A 200 4.94 8.72 5.75
CA TYR A 200 4.80 9.29 7.08
C TYR A 200 5.50 8.39 8.08
N VAL A 201 6.38 8.96 8.87
CA VAL A 201 7.12 8.24 9.90
C VAL A 201 6.83 8.84 11.27
N CYS A 202 6.60 8.00 12.26
CA CYS A 202 6.54 8.43 13.65
C CYS A 202 7.26 7.41 14.57
N ARG A 203 7.67 7.88 15.75
CA ARG A 203 8.31 7.05 16.77
C ARG A 203 7.28 6.54 17.77
N ARG A 204 7.47 5.31 18.25
CA ARG A 204 6.83 4.82 19.46
C ARG A 204 7.23 5.70 20.64
N ARG A 205 6.28 6.07 21.49
CA ARG A 205 6.49 6.72 22.79
C ARG A 205 6.51 5.72 23.94
#